data_9ce06a71430962182e4be926bc4bd9c4
#
_entry.id   9ce06a71430962182e4be926bc4bd9c4
#
_cell.length_a   1.000
_cell.length_b   1.000
_cell.length_c   1.000
_cell.angle_alpha   90.00
_cell.angle_beta   90.00
_cell.angle_gamma   90.00
#
_symmetry.space_group_name_H-M   'P 1'
#
loop_
_entity.id
_entity.type
_entity.pdbx_description
1 polymer ?
#
loop_
_entity_poly.entity_id
_entity_poly.type
_entity_poly.pdbx_seq_one_letter_code
_entity_poly.pdbx_strand_id
1 'polypeptide(L)'
;MVVLLGFSLLVGCTEGPVDVVATATTGAKSTETTAAVASSTASSTASSTAPSTAPSTQTPQQTVSATVSASASPIPTAPLAVIDLNDFITNYGYPATATYAQIKIERIGVNAFVSARVVNYGQTMPDPYGPADVIWYDLSAWGGTLGGSPGVGNSIFAGHYDYAAWVPYAGVRYGPAWSVFVNLRNLIVGDIIEIDKDNVSYRYAVSQVWNVGPEKGTEFWERMWSSDVLVDSVTLYTCGGVFDKTTGEYPRRTVVRAERVIE
;
A
#
# COMPACT_ATOMS: atom_id res chain seq x y z
N MET A 1 27.54 -1.57 -21.67
CA MET A 1 26.36 -0.85 -22.20
C MET A 1 25.32 -0.91 -21.11
N VAL A 2 25.36 0.07 -20.19
CA VAL A 2 24.43 0.15 -19.04
C VAL A 2 23.13 0.72 -19.56
N VAL A 3 22.08 -0.11 -19.56
CA VAL A 3 20.73 0.34 -19.86
C VAL A 3 20.21 1.05 -18.61
N LEU A 4 20.19 2.37 -18.61
CA LEU A 4 19.47 3.18 -17.63
C LEU A 4 17.97 2.99 -17.86
N LEU A 5 17.40 2.01 -17.18
CA LEU A 5 15.96 1.91 -16.98
C LEU A 5 15.61 2.82 -15.79
N GLY A 6 14.91 3.91 -16.09
CA GLY A 6 14.39 4.81 -15.07
C GLY A 6 13.49 4.09 -14.08
N PHE A 7 14.01 3.86 -12.88
CA PHE A 7 13.27 3.29 -11.77
C PHE A 7 12.32 4.33 -11.20
N SER A 8 11.06 4.25 -11.57
CA SER A 8 9.98 4.92 -10.81
C SER A 8 9.48 3.93 -9.76
N LEU A 9 10.25 3.74 -8.68
CA LEU A 9 9.80 3.04 -7.47
C LEU A 9 8.91 3.99 -6.64
N LEU A 10 7.79 4.38 -7.23
CA LEU A 10 6.72 5.04 -6.51
C LEU A 10 5.91 3.95 -5.80
N VAL A 11 6.24 3.69 -4.55
CA VAL A 11 5.32 3.00 -3.65
C VAL A 11 4.17 3.96 -3.41
N GLY A 12 3.01 3.65 -3.97
CA GLY A 12 1.83 4.46 -3.80
C GLY A 12 1.34 4.38 -2.36
N CYS A 13 1.37 5.50 -1.66
CA CYS A 13 0.59 5.66 -0.44
C CYS A 13 -0.76 6.25 -0.84
N THR A 14 -1.55 5.50 -1.60
CA THR A 14 -2.89 5.93 -2.01
C THR A 14 -3.92 5.32 -1.08
N GLU A 15 -4.72 6.17 -0.43
CA GLU A 15 -5.99 5.76 0.14
C GLU A 15 -7.01 5.61 -1.00
N GLY A 16 -7.21 4.40 -1.48
CA GLY A 16 -8.25 4.14 -2.48
C GLY A 16 -8.74 2.69 -2.43
N PRO A 17 -10.06 2.47 -2.52
CA PRO A 17 -10.59 1.11 -2.61
C PRO A 17 -10.21 0.51 -3.95
N VAL A 18 -9.37 -0.51 -3.96
CA VAL A 18 -9.24 -1.39 -5.12
C VAL A 18 -10.40 -2.38 -5.08
N ASP A 19 -11.44 -2.09 -5.85
CA ASP A 19 -12.42 -3.09 -6.22
C ASP A 19 -11.75 -4.13 -7.11
N VAL A 20 -11.30 -5.23 -6.51
CA VAL A 20 -10.82 -6.38 -7.26
C VAL A 20 -12.03 -7.15 -7.76
N VAL A 21 -12.52 -6.79 -8.94
CA VAL A 21 -13.39 -7.67 -9.74
C VAL A 21 -12.48 -8.73 -10.36
N ALA A 22 -12.50 -9.92 -9.80
CA ALA A 22 -11.87 -11.09 -10.40
C ALA A 22 -12.64 -11.50 -11.66
N THR A 23 -12.13 -11.11 -12.83
CA THR A 23 -12.60 -11.65 -14.09
C THR A 23 -11.62 -12.75 -14.53
N ALA A 24 -12.05 -13.98 -14.35
CA ALA A 24 -11.40 -15.12 -14.95
C ALA A 24 -11.61 -15.09 -16.47
N THR A 25 -10.53 -14.95 -17.25
CA THR A 25 -10.57 -15.17 -18.69
C THR A 25 -9.57 -16.25 -19.07
N THR A 26 -10.14 -17.37 -19.48
CA THR A 26 -9.50 -18.52 -20.13
C THR A 26 -8.75 -18.11 -21.40
N GLY A 27 -7.60 -18.75 -21.62
CA GLY A 27 -6.68 -18.46 -22.70
C GLY A 27 -7.17 -18.76 -24.11
N ALA A 28 -6.54 -18.13 -25.05
CA ALA A 28 -6.28 -18.68 -26.39
C ALA A 28 -5.06 -18.03 -27.02
N LYS A 29 -4.26 -18.89 -27.57
CA LYS A 29 -3.02 -18.73 -28.31
C LYS A 29 -3.32 -18.15 -29.69
N SER A 30 -2.49 -17.25 -30.23
CA SER A 30 -1.91 -17.38 -31.57
C SER A 30 -1.50 -16.07 -32.23
N THR A 31 -0.28 -16.09 -32.71
CA THR A 31 0.33 -15.62 -33.96
C THR A 31 0.35 -14.14 -34.35
N GLU A 32 1.59 -13.77 -34.61
CA GLU A 32 2.07 -12.60 -35.39
C GLU A 32 1.34 -12.37 -36.71
N THR A 33 1.19 -11.11 -37.08
CA THR A 33 1.46 -10.65 -38.45
C THR A 33 1.55 -9.12 -38.46
N THR A 34 2.60 -8.68 -39.12
CA THR A 34 3.03 -7.31 -39.44
C THR A 34 2.06 -6.64 -40.43
N ALA A 35 1.89 -5.32 -40.37
CA ALA A 35 2.03 -4.31 -41.43
C ALA A 35 1.04 -3.14 -41.31
N ALA A 36 1.65 -1.96 -41.20
CA ALA A 36 1.55 -0.74 -42.03
C ALA A 36 0.24 0.06 -42.14
N VAL A 37 0.36 1.31 -41.64
CA VAL A 37 0.05 2.61 -42.23
C VAL A 37 -1.31 2.82 -42.91
N ALA A 38 -2.09 3.78 -42.40
CA ALA A 38 -2.50 4.99 -43.16
C ALA A 38 -3.44 5.88 -42.31
N SER A 39 -3.15 7.15 -42.35
CA SER A 39 -3.99 8.30 -41.95
C SER A 39 -5.27 8.39 -42.77
N SER A 40 -6.34 8.90 -42.15
CA SER A 40 -7.16 9.92 -42.76
C SER A 40 -8.15 10.56 -41.79
N THR A 41 -8.11 11.83 -41.74
CA THR A 41 -9.04 12.87 -41.32
C THR A 41 -10.41 12.77 -42.01
N ALA A 42 -11.48 13.06 -41.27
CA ALA A 42 -12.52 13.98 -41.74
C ALA A 42 -13.60 14.28 -40.69
N SER A 43 -13.85 15.56 -40.54
CA SER A 43 -14.95 16.26 -39.87
C SER A 43 -16.31 16.04 -40.53
N SER A 44 -17.40 16.28 -39.74
CA SER A 44 -18.55 17.15 -40.04
C SER A 44 -19.67 16.90 -39.02
N THR A 45 -20.02 17.85 -38.23
CA THR A 45 -21.08 18.89 -38.21
C THR A 45 -22.48 18.47 -38.69
N ALA A 46 -23.46 18.70 -37.86
CA ALA A 46 -24.70 19.43 -37.96
C ALA A 46 -25.79 18.76 -37.11
N SER A 47 -26.34 19.40 -36.07
CA SER A 47 -27.34 20.47 -35.99
C SER A 47 -28.76 20.05 -36.43
N SER A 48 -29.73 20.25 -35.54
CA SER A 48 -31.05 20.79 -35.78
C SER A 48 -32.19 20.15 -34.96
N THR A 49 -32.70 20.87 -34.02
CA THR A 49 -33.98 21.58 -33.88
C THR A 49 -35.15 20.77 -33.32
N ALA A 50 -35.68 21.27 -32.22
CA ALA A 50 -37.02 21.12 -31.70
C ALA A 50 -38.05 21.87 -32.61
N PRO A 51 -39.38 21.88 -32.42
CA PRO A 51 -40.12 21.95 -31.17
C PRO A 51 -41.56 21.32 -31.22
N SER A 52 -42.27 21.45 -30.10
CA SER A 52 -43.64 21.92 -30.00
C SER A 52 -44.75 20.98 -29.57
N THR A 53 -45.35 21.36 -28.51
CA THR A 53 -46.71 21.73 -28.10
C THR A 53 -47.58 20.66 -27.44
N ALA A 54 -48.01 21.10 -26.26
CA ALA A 54 -49.13 20.60 -25.47
C ALA A 54 -50.50 20.87 -26.16
N PRO A 55 -51.72 20.45 -25.67
CA PRO A 55 -52.15 20.67 -24.29
C PRO A 55 -53.10 19.61 -23.67
N SER A 56 -53.24 19.73 -22.37
CA SER A 56 -54.41 19.61 -21.48
C SER A 56 -55.54 18.59 -21.73
N THR A 57 -55.83 17.79 -20.70
CA THR A 57 -57.21 17.78 -20.14
C THR A 57 -57.15 17.19 -18.70
N GLN A 58 -57.64 17.95 -17.75
CA GLN A 58 -57.96 17.56 -16.39
C GLN A 58 -59.27 16.78 -16.37
N THR A 59 -59.41 15.85 -15.46
CA THR A 59 -60.64 15.68 -14.65
C THR A 59 -60.35 14.78 -13.44
N PRO A 60 -61.06 14.96 -12.32
CA PRO A 60 -60.51 14.76 -10.99
C PRO A 60 -61.03 13.48 -10.31
N GLN A 61 -60.38 13.26 -9.14
CA GLN A 61 -61.03 12.63 -7.98
C GLN A 61 -60.80 11.14 -7.76
N GLN A 62 -60.02 10.79 -6.76
CA GLN A 62 -60.58 10.35 -5.46
C GLN A 62 -59.49 10.21 -4.40
N THR A 63 -59.70 10.95 -3.34
CA THR A 63 -58.98 10.88 -2.10
C THR A 63 -59.32 9.54 -1.41
N VAL A 64 -58.38 8.65 -1.31
CA VAL A 64 -58.35 7.57 -0.33
C VAL A 64 -57.12 7.74 0.53
N SER A 65 -57.35 8.28 1.71
CA SER A 65 -56.34 8.26 2.79
C SER A 65 -56.11 6.82 3.21
N ALA A 66 -55.07 6.23 2.63
CA ALA A 66 -54.46 5.04 3.23
C ALA A 66 -53.34 5.53 4.12
N THR A 67 -53.57 5.54 5.43
CA THR A 67 -52.54 5.71 6.44
C THR A 67 -51.66 4.47 6.38
N VAL A 68 -50.61 4.55 5.56
CA VAL A 68 -49.55 3.55 5.55
C VAL A 68 -48.67 3.93 6.71
N SER A 69 -48.83 3.21 7.84
CA SER A 69 -47.86 3.20 8.91
C SER A 69 -46.55 2.62 8.32
N ALA A 70 -45.69 3.49 7.86
CA ALA A 70 -44.33 3.12 7.43
C ALA A 70 -43.58 2.64 8.68
N SER A 71 -43.52 1.32 8.88
CA SER A 71 -42.58 0.69 9.74
C SER A 71 -41.19 1.06 9.19
N ALA A 72 -40.52 2.04 9.82
CA ALA A 72 -39.15 2.40 9.48
C ALA A 72 -38.28 1.17 9.76
N SER A 73 -37.90 0.46 8.70
CA SER A 73 -36.81 -0.53 8.81
C SER A 73 -35.61 0.16 9.41
N PRO A 74 -34.94 -0.42 10.43
CA PRO A 74 -33.75 0.17 11.00
C PRO A 74 -32.74 0.37 9.89
N ILE A 75 -32.26 1.61 9.73
CA ILE A 75 -31.16 1.93 8.84
C ILE A 75 -29.97 1.09 9.34
N PRO A 76 -29.35 0.25 8.51
CA PRO A 76 -28.17 -0.48 8.93
C PRO A 76 -27.09 0.53 9.34
N THR A 77 -26.81 0.60 10.63
CA THR A 77 -25.71 1.40 11.16
C THR A 77 -24.42 0.77 10.65
N ALA A 78 -23.70 1.50 9.80
CA ALA A 78 -22.38 1.04 9.36
C ALA A 78 -21.52 0.74 10.61
N PRO A 79 -20.81 -0.37 10.64
CA PRO A 79 -19.96 -0.70 11.79
C PRO A 79 -18.97 0.44 12.02
N LEU A 80 -18.81 0.83 13.29
CA LEU A 80 -17.84 1.86 13.68
C LEU A 80 -16.44 1.41 13.25
N ALA A 81 -15.66 2.37 12.72
CA ALA A 81 -14.27 2.09 12.38
C ALA A 81 -13.44 1.86 13.64
N VAL A 82 -12.54 0.90 13.60
CA VAL A 82 -11.51 0.73 14.63
C VAL A 82 -10.45 1.81 14.41
N ILE A 83 -10.06 2.52 15.47
CA ILE A 83 -9.13 3.67 15.39
C ILE A 83 -7.89 3.53 16.30
N ASP A 84 -7.80 2.46 17.07
CA ASP A 84 -6.63 2.14 17.90
C ASP A 84 -5.94 0.90 17.37
N LEU A 85 -4.61 0.97 17.20
CA LEU A 85 -3.83 -0.12 16.63
C LEU A 85 -3.74 -1.33 17.58
N ASN A 86 -3.63 -1.10 18.89
CA ASN A 86 -3.53 -2.18 19.84
C ASN A 86 -4.87 -2.93 19.97
N ASP A 87 -5.98 -2.18 19.97
CA ASP A 87 -7.32 -2.75 19.93
C ASP A 87 -7.52 -3.54 18.63
N PHE A 88 -7.04 -3.01 17.51
CA PHE A 88 -7.11 -3.71 16.24
C PHE A 88 -6.32 -5.03 16.28
N ILE A 89 -5.07 -5.00 16.72
CA ILE A 89 -4.22 -6.20 16.82
C ILE A 89 -4.84 -7.22 17.79
N THR A 90 -5.36 -6.77 18.92
CA THR A 90 -5.97 -7.64 19.93
C THR A 90 -7.20 -8.38 19.40
N ASN A 91 -8.03 -7.71 18.62
CA ASN A 91 -9.31 -8.26 18.16
C ASN A 91 -9.21 -9.01 16.82
N TYR A 92 -8.28 -8.60 15.94
CA TYR A 92 -8.21 -9.08 14.55
C TYR A 92 -6.85 -9.68 14.17
N GLY A 93 -5.80 -9.42 14.95
CA GLY A 93 -4.46 -9.93 14.71
C GLY A 93 -3.81 -9.38 13.44
N TYR A 94 -3.13 -10.28 12.75
CA TYR A 94 -2.34 -10.02 11.55
C TYR A 94 -2.90 -10.81 10.35
N PRO A 95 -2.56 -10.44 9.10
CA PRO A 95 -2.96 -11.26 7.96
C PRO A 95 -2.38 -12.68 8.09
N ALA A 96 -3.12 -13.68 7.60
CA ALA A 96 -2.70 -15.09 7.65
C ALA A 96 -1.33 -15.35 6.96
N THR A 97 -0.89 -14.43 6.11
CA THR A 97 0.42 -14.45 5.45
C THR A 97 1.56 -13.92 6.32
N ALA A 98 1.29 -13.38 7.51
CA ALA A 98 2.30 -12.85 8.42
C ALA A 98 3.00 -13.97 9.20
N THR A 99 3.71 -14.82 8.47
CA THR A 99 4.41 -16.01 8.98
C THR A 99 5.91 -16.02 8.67
N TYR A 100 6.42 -14.96 8.05
CA TYR A 100 7.82 -14.91 7.60
C TYR A 100 8.79 -14.69 8.75
N ALA A 101 8.49 -13.75 9.64
CA ALA A 101 9.33 -13.36 10.79
C ALA A 101 8.49 -12.61 11.84
N GLN A 102 9.11 -12.26 12.94
CA GLN A 102 8.61 -11.27 13.90
C GLN A 102 9.63 -10.13 14.00
N ILE A 103 9.17 -8.89 13.94
CA ILE A 103 10.01 -7.70 14.14
C ILE A 103 9.68 -7.03 15.46
N LYS A 104 10.71 -6.67 16.23
CA LYS A 104 10.58 -5.97 17.52
C LYS A 104 11.47 -4.74 17.51
N ILE A 105 10.91 -3.60 17.89
CA ILE A 105 11.63 -2.32 18.02
C ILE A 105 11.13 -1.64 19.28
N GLU A 106 11.80 -1.92 20.39
CA GLU A 106 11.33 -1.53 21.73
C GLU A 106 11.10 -0.03 21.86
N ARG A 107 12.03 0.78 21.35
CA ARG A 107 11.95 2.24 21.46
C ARG A 107 10.67 2.85 20.94
N ILE A 108 10.06 2.27 19.94
CA ILE A 108 8.84 2.77 19.31
C ILE A 108 7.63 1.86 19.51
N GLY A 109 7.78 0.85 20.37
CA GLY A 109 6.70 -0.08 20.75
C GLY A 109 6.25 -1.02 19.64
N VAL A 110 7.06 -1.24 18.61
CA VAL A 110 6.73 -2.20 17.54
C VAL A 110 7.04 -3.62 18.01
N ASN A 111 6.02 -4.47 17.90
CA ASN A 111 6.14 -5.93 18.06
C ASN A 111 5.12 -6.56 17.09
N ALA A 112 5.55 -6.89 15.88
CA ALA A 112 4.66 -7.25 14.79
C ALA A 112 5.13 -8.50 14.06
N PHE A 113 4.18 -9.31 13.59
CA PHE A 113 4.46 -10.38 12.65
C PHE A 113 4.64 -9.82 11.24
N VAL A 114 5.50 -10.48 10.46
CA VAL A 114 5.93 -10.03 9.15
C VAL A 114 5.41 -10.96 8.07
N SER A 115 4.80 -10.38 7.05
CA SER A 115 4.42 -11.07 5.82
C SER A 115 5.56 -11.00 4.79
N ALA A 116 5.73 -12.03 3.96
CA ALA A 116 6.60 -11.96 2.79
C ALA A 116 5.81 -11.52 1.56
N ARG A 117 6.40 -10.66 0.73
CA ARG A 117 5.85 -10.25 -0.57
C ARG A 117 6.91 -10.36 -1.65
N VAL A 118 6.64 -11.20 -2.64
CA VAL A 118 7.49 -11.32 -3.83
C VAL A 118 7.30 -10.08 -4.70
N VAL A 119 8.41 -9.48 -5.12
CA VAL A 119 8.44 -8.37 -6.07
C VAL A 119 9.12 -8.86 -7.34
N ASN A 120 8.34 -9.20 -8.35
CA ASN A 120 8.88 -9.64 -9.63
C ASN A 120 9.58 -8.50 -10.36
N TYR A 121 10.53 -8.85 -11.23
CA TYR A 121 11.27 -7.88 -12.02
C TYR A 121 10.32 -6.94 -12.78
N GLY A 122 10.55 -5.62 -12.64
CA GLY A 122 9.74 -4.59 -13.28
C GLY A 122 8.39 -4.31 -12.63
N GLN A 123 8.04 -4.97 -11.54
CA GLN A 123 6.82 -4.67 -10.78
C GLN A 123 7.07 -3.64 -9.67
N THR A 124 6.01 -2.93 -9.32
CA THR A 124 6.00 -2.04 -8.15
C THR A 124 5.99 -2.87 -6.86
N MET A 125 6.57 -2.32 -5.81
CA MET A 125 6.54 -2.91 -4.47
C MET A 125 5.11 -2.86 -3.92
N PRO A 126 4.50 -3.99 -3.53
CA PRO A 126 3.14 -4.02 -3.00
C PRO A 126 3.06 -3.37 -1.62
N ASP A 127 1.88 -2.84 -1.29
CA ASP A 127 1.62 -2.26 0.02
C ASP A 127 1.29 -3.32 1.09
N PRO A 128 1.50 -3.01 2.38
CA PRO A 128 0.98 -3.83 3.48
C PRO A 128 -0.56 -3.93 3.47
N TYR A 129 -1.11 -5.05 3.92
CA TYR A 129 -2.55 -5.34 3.83
C TYR A 129 -3.41 -4.76 4.96
N GLY A 130 -2.86 -3.89 5.78
CA GLY A 130 -3.61 -3.26 6.85
C GLY A 130 -2.70 -2.56 7.86
N PRO A 131 -3.27 -1.97 8.92
CA PRO A 131 -2.56 -1.08 9.82
C PRO A 131 -1.44 -1.77 10.63
N ALA A 132 -1.56 -3.07 10.88
CA ALA A 132 -0.60 -3.85 11.66
C ALA A 132 0.40 -4.63 10.81
N ASP A 133 0.16 -4.78 9.49
CA ASP A 133 0.99 -5.60 8.61
C ASP A 133 2.35 -4.94 8.37
N VAL A 134 3.41 -5.69 8.68
CA VAL A 134 4.77 -5.38 8.26
C VAL A 134 5.13 -6.38 7.17
N ILE A 135 5.67 -5.90 6.07
CA ILE A 135 6.05 -6.76 4.96
C ILE A 135 7.56 -6.75 4.73
N TRP A 136 8.12 -7.91 4.47
CA TRP A 136 9.44 -8.10 3.91
C TRP A 136 9.33 -8.29 2.40
N TYR A 137 10.15 -7.58 1.63
CA TYR A 137 10.17 -7.71 0.19
C TYR A 137 11.16 -8.78 -0.27
N ASP A 138 10.63 -9.83 -0.87
CA ASP A 138 11.43 -10.81 -1.59
C ASP A 138 11.75 -10.26 -2.99
N LEU A 139 12.98 -9.78 -3.13
CA LEU A 139 13.55 -9.22 -4.35
C LEU A 139 14.43 -10.23 -5.10
N SER A 140 14.33 -11.52 -4.81
CA SER A 140 15.15 -12.57 -5.44
C SER A 140 15.04 -12.60 -6.97
N ALA A 141 13.88 -12.24 -7.51
CA ALA A 141 13.65 -12.13 -8.95
C ALA A 141 14.49 -11.03 -9.65
N TRP A 142 15.15 -10.17 -8.88
CA TRP A 142 16.02 -9.08 -9.38
C TRP A 142 17.49 -9.49 -9.55
N GLY A 143 17.77 -10.78 -9.56
CA GLY A 143 19.11 -11.34 -9.84
C GLY A 143 20.14 -11.09 -8.74
N GLY A 144 19.69 -10.91 -7.49
CA GLY A 144 20.57 -10.74 -6.33
C GLY A 144 21.21 -9.36 -6.20
N THR A 145 20.79 -8.38 -7.00
CA THR A 145 21.32 -7.02 -6.94
C THR A 145 20.59 -6.13 -5.94
N LEU A 146 19.39 -6.54 -5.53
CA LEU A 146 18.53 -5.81 -4.61
C LEU A 146 18.10 -6.68 -3.44
N GLY A 147 17.91 -6.04 -2.29
CA GLY A 147 17.34 -6.68 -1.12
C GLY A 147 18.26 -7.67 -0.42
N GLY A 148 17.66 -8.60 0.29
CA GLY A 148 18.31 -9.64 1.09
C GLY A 148 17.32 -10.24 2.08
N SER A 149 17.78 -11.19 2.89
CA SER A 149 17.02 -11.72 4.02
C SER A 149 17.80 -11.48 5.32
N PRO A 150 17.15 -11.50 6.49
CA PRO A 150 17.86 -11.37 7.76
C PRO A 150 19.06 -12.33 7.83
N GLY A 151 20.23 -11.78 8.12
CA GLY A 151 21.50 -12.50 8.09
C GLY A 151 22.28 -12.39 6.77
N VAL A 152 21.69 -11.89 5.67
CA VAL A 152 22.34 -11.84 4.36
C VAL A 152 21.92 -10.60 3.57
N GLY A 153 22.86 -9.69 3.36
CA GLY A 153 22.66 -8.52 2.50
C GLY A 153 21.83 -7.43 3.17
N ASN A 154 20.83 -6.90 2.49
CA ASN A 154 20.01 -5.78 2.97
C ASN A 154 18.53 -6.18 2.96
N SER A 155 17.99 -6.60 4.10
CA SER A 155 16.59 -6.95 4.23
C SER A 155 15.71 -5.70 4.24
N ILE A 156 14.71 -5.64 3.36
CA ILE A 156 13.86 -4.46 3.19
C ILE A 156 12.47 -4.74 3.74
N PHE A 157 12.02 -3.87 4.66
CA PHE A 157 10.73 -3.97 5.32
C PHE A 157 9.92 -2.68 5.15
N ALA A 158 8.62 -2.83 4.97
CA ALA A 158 7.68 -1.72 4.94
C ALA A 158 6.50 -1.93 5.89
N GLY A 159 5.94 -0.83 6.36
CA GLY A 159 4.71 -0.78 7.14
C GLY A 159 4.03 0.56 6.94
N HIS A 160 2.73 0.63 7.16
CA HIS A 160 2.00 1.88 7.03
C HIS A 160 2.36 2.91 8.12
N TYR A 161 2.32 4.19 7.74
CA TYR A 161 2.41 5.32 8.66
C TYR A 161 1.07 5.58 9.34
N ASP A 162 0.01 5.64 8.55
CA ASP A 162 -1.39 5.67 8.96
C ASP A 162 -2.21 4.78 8.01
N TYR A 163 -3.48 4.58 8.34
CA TYR A 163 -4.37 3.76 7.53
C TYR A 163 -5.82 4.25 7.68
N ALA A 164 -6.57 4.28 6.58
CA ALA A 164 -7.97 4.73 6.58
C ALA A 164 -8.80 3.97 5.55
N ALA A 165 -8.81 2.64 5.64
CA ALA A 165 -9.50 1.81 4.65
C ALA A 165 -10.15 0.56 5.27
N TRP A 166 -10.84 -0.20 4.43
CA TRP A 166 -11.30 -1.56 4.74
C TRP A 166 -10.09 -2.49 4.85
N VAL A 167 -10.07 -3.33 5.89
CA VAL A 167 -9.03 -4.33 6.10
C VAL A 167 -9.62 -5.71 5.78
N PRO A 168 -9.31 -6.28 4.60
CA PRO A 168 -10.00 -7.47 4.10
C PRO A 168 -9.92 -8.69 5.03
N TYR A 169 -8.75 -8.96 5.59
CA TYR A 169 -8.54 -10.11 6.46
C TYR A 169 -9.26 -9.98 7.82
N ALA A 170 -9.52 -8.76 8.27
CA ALA A 170 -10.21 -8.47 9.51
C ALA A 170 -11.72 -8.30 9.34
N GLY A 171 -12.18 -8.00 8.11
CA GLY A 171 -13.59 -7.74 7.82
C GLY A 171 -14.13 -6.47 8.47
N VAL A 172 -13.26 -5.47 8.75
CA VAL A 172 -13.63 -4.20 9.36
C VAL A 172 -12.96 -3.02 8.68
N ARG A 173 -13.51 -1.83 8.90
CA ARG A 173 -12.84 -0.58 8.53
C ARG A 173 -11.92 -0.15 9.68
N TYR A 174 -10.69 0.24 9.34
CA TYR A 174 -9.75 0.88 10.25
C TYR A 174 -9.55 2.34 9.86
N GLY A 175 -9.35 3.22 10.86
CA GLY A 175 -8.95 4.60 10.68
C GLY A 175 -10.07 5.56 10.23
N PRO A 176 -9.65 6.83 9.96
CA PRO A 176 -8.25 7.27 9.82
C PRO A 176 -7.50 7.26 11.16
N ALA A 177 -6.41 6.51 11.24
CA ALA A 177 -5.60 6.38 12.45
C ALA A 177 -4.16 5.90 12.16
N TRP A 178 -3.30 6.07 13.16
CA TRP A 178 -1.90 5.69 13.10
C TRP A 178 -1.71 4.18 12.97
N SER A 179 -0.66 3.80 12.24
CA SER A 179 -0.33 2.41 11.94
C SER A 179 1.03 2.00 12.50
N VAL A 180 1.46 0.78 12.20
CA VAL A 180 2.60 0.11 12.83
C VAL A 180 3.91 0.92 12.77
N PHE A 181 4.16 1.69 11.69
CA PHE A 181 5.39 2.47 11.53
C PHE A 181 5.23 3.98 11.72
N VAL A 182 4.14 4.44 12.35
CA VAL A 182 3.91 5.87 12.65
C VAL A 182 5.09 6.53 13.36
N ASN A 183 5.74 5.82 14.25
CA ASN A 183 6.86 6.31 15.07
C ASN A 183 8.23 5.99 14.51
N LEU A 184 8.35 5.44 13.28
CA LEU A 184 9.64 5.05 12.71
C LEU A 184 10.65 6.20 12.67
N ARG A 185 10.17 7.44 12.45
CA ARG A 185 10.98 8.67 12.48
C ARG A 185 11.61 9.02 13.84
N ASN A 186 11.13 8.40 14.92
CA ASN A 186 11.59 8.68 16.29
C ASN A 186 12.77 7.77 16.69
N LEU A 187 13.18 6.86 15.81
CA LEU A 187 14.38 6.07 16.02
C LEU A 187 15.63 6.96 15.98
N ILE A 188 16.61 6.59 16.76
CA ILE A 188 17.93 7.24 16.77
C ILE A 188 19.02 6.21 16.55
N VAL A 189 20.20 6.68 16.17
CA VAL A 189 21.38 5.83 16.01
C VAL A 189 21.66 5.06 17.31
N GLY A 190 21.86 3.75 17.18
CA GLY A 190 22.09 2.83 18.29
C GLY A 190 20.84 2.10 18.79
N ASP A 191 19.63 2.52 18.41
CA ASP A 191 18.41 1.75 18.74
C ASP A 191 18.45 0.36 18.10
N ILE A 192 17.89 -0.62 18.78
CA ILE A 192 17.94 -2.01 18.32
C ILE A 192 16.64 -2.38 17.59
N ILE A 193 16.82 -2.98 16.44
CA ILE A 193 15.81 -3.70 15.67
C ILE A 193 16.12 -5.19 15.79
N GLU A 194 15.19 -5.95 16.32
CA GLU A 194 15.30 -7.40 16.44
C GLU A 194 14.36 -8.09 15.47
N ILE A 195 14.86 -9.07 14.74
CA ILE A 195 14.08 -9.85 13.79
C ILE A 195 14.26 -11.33 14.13
N ASP A 196 13.17 -11.94 14.59
CA ASP A 196 13.12 -13.37 14.87
C ASP A 196 12.62 -14.12 13.64
N LYS A 197 13.47 -14.95 13.06
CA LYS A 197 13.16 -15.75 11.87
C LYS A 197 13.79 -17.13 11.97
N ASP A 198 13.02 -18.17 11.70
CA ASP A 198 13.49 -19.57 11.68
C ASP A 198 14.23 -19.99 12.97
N ASN A 199 13.73 -19.56 14.14
CA ASN A 199 14.32 -19.75 15.47
C ASN A 199 15.69 -19.08 15.68
N VAL A 200 16.04 -18.12 14.83
CA VAL A 200 17.24 -17.28 14.97
C VAL A 200 16.81 -15.84 15.21
N SER A 201 17.41 -15.20 16.23
CA SER A 201 17.24 -13.77 16.48
C SER A 201 18.38 -12.99 15.84
N TYR A 202 17.99 -12.06 14.97
CA TYR A 202 18.90 -11.18 14.26
C TYR A 202 18.79 -9.78 14.87
N ARG A 203 19.88 -9.24 15.40
CA ARG A 203 19.90 -7.91 16.02
C ARG A 203 20.65 -6.91 15.14
N TYR A 204 20.04 -5.75 14.93
CA TYR A 204 20.57 -4.68 14.11
C TYR A 204 20.53 -3.39 14.90
N ALA A 205 21.63 -2.62 14.90
CA ALA A 205 21.69 -1.29 15.48
C ALA A 205 21.40 -0.24 14.40
N VAL A 206 20.47 0.67 14.66
CA VAL A 206 20.20 1.79 13.76
C VAL A 206 21.46 2.57 13.51
N SER A 207 21.84 2.70 12.25
CA SER A 207 23.00 3.49 11.82
C SER A 207 22.60 4.84 11.22
N GLN A 208 21.43 4.92 10.59
CA GLN A 208 20.94 6.16 9.98
C GLN A 208 19.42 6.22 9.92
N VAL A 209 18.88 7.44 10.04
CA VAL A 209 17.45 7.75 9.88
C VAL A 209 17.31 8.94 8.94
N TRP A 210 16.49 8.81 7.91
CA TRP A 210 16.20 9.86 6.94
C TRP A 210 14.72 10.15 6.86
N ASN A 211 14.39 11.41 6.63
CA ASN A 211 13.07 11.84 6.20
C ASN A 211 13.24 12.52 4.83
N VAL A 212 12.98 11.77 3.76
CA VAL A 212 13.33 12.15 2.39
C VAL A 212 12.10 12.38 1.54
N GLY A 213 12.21 13.33 0.62
CA GLY A 213 11.22 13.60 -0.42
C GLY A 213 11.75 13.26 -1.81
N PRO A 214 11.01 13.64 -2.85
CA PRO A 214 11.36 13.39 -4.25
C PRO A 214 12.72 13.97 -4.67
N GLU A 215 13.19 14.99 -3.95
CA GLU A 215 14.47 15.66 -4.19
C GLU A 215 15.70 14.77 -4.01
N LYS A 216 15.57 13.62 -3.34
CA LYS A 216 16.71 12.72 -3.11
C LYS A 216 17.22 12.01 -4.35
N GLY A 217 16.39 11.96 -5.39
CA GLY A 217 16.78 11.35 -6.65
C GLY A 217 17.00 9.84 -6.60
N THR A 218 17.26 9.27 -7.79
CA THR A 218 17.34 7.82 -8.03
C THR A 218 18.49 7.16 -7.28
N GLU A 219 19.66 7.79 -7.26
CA GLU A 219 20.87 7.24 -6.62
C GLU A 219 20.70 6.92 -5.13
N PHE A 220 19.93 7.77 -4.41
CA PHE A 220 19.62 7.48 -3.00
C PHE A 220 18.82 6.17 -2.87
N TRP A 221 17.80 6.00 -3.71
CA TRP A 221 16.93 4.82 -3.64
C TRP A 221 17.63 3.55 -4.11
N GLU A 222 18.43 3.61 -5.18
CA GLU A 222 19.27 2.50 -5.63
C GLU A 222 20.16 1.99 -4.49
N ARG A 223 20.81 2.88 -3.77
CA ARG A 223 21.61 2.52 -2.60
C ARG A 223 20.79 1.96 -1.44
N MET A 224 19.57 2.47 -1.22
CA MET A 224 18.71 1.97 -0.15
C MET A 224 18.17 0.57 -0.43
N TRP A 225 18.01 0.22 -1.68
CA TRP A 225 17.52 -1.11 -2.08
C TRP A 225 18.62 -2.10 -2.42
N SER A 226 19.84 -1.65 -2.63
CA SER A 226 20.99 -2.49 -3.01
C SER A 226 21.21 -3.61 -2.01
N SER A 227 21.52 -4.81 -2.52
CA SER A 227 22.06 -5.94 -1.76
C SER A 227 23.57 -5.79 -1.48
N ASP A 228 24.25 -4.90 -2.21
CA ASP A 228 25.68 -4.63 -2.05
C ASP A 228 25.90 -3.72 -0.82
N VAL A 229 26.03 -4.35 0.32
CA VAL A 229 26.27 -3.72 1.61
C VAL A 229 27.51 -4.33 2.26
N LEU A 230 28.29 -3.50 2.97
CA LEU A 230 29.50 -3.97 3.64
C LEU A 230 29.22 -4.86 4.84
N VAL A 231 28.07 -4.64 5.47
CA VAL A 231 27.61 -5.38 6.65
C VAL A 231 26.15 -5.76 6.42
N ASP A 232 25.79 -6.97 6.83
CA ASP A 232 24.39 -7.40 6.85
C ASP A 232 23.50 -6.34 7.49
N SER A 233 22.47 -5.90 6.78
CA SER A 233 21.72 -4.70 7.11
C SER A 233 20.22 -4.92 6.95
N VAL A 234 19.47 -4.06 7.61
CA VAL A 234 18.02 -3.91 7.35
C VAL A 234 17.70 -2.47 6.94
N THR A 235 16.75 -2.34 6.05
CA THR A 235 16.14 -1.07 5.66
C THR A 235 14.66 -1.11 5.99
N LEU A 236 14.21 -0.22 6.87
CA LEU A 236 12.79 -0.03 7.14
C LEU A 236 12.32 1.25 6.47
N TYR A 237 11.11 1.25 5.89
CA TYR A 237 10.55 2.48 5.38
C TYR A 237 9.03 2.56 5.53
N THR A 238 8.55 3.81 5.56
CA THR A 238 7.13 4.16 5.64
C THR A 238 6.89 5.52 4.99
N CYS A 239 5.63 5.84 4.76
CA CYS A 239 5.23 7.20 4.38
C CYS A 239 5.61 8.21 5.46
N GLY A 240 5.71 9.48 5.11
CA GLY A 240 6.06 10.55 6.04
C GLY A 240 5.75 11.94 5.50
N GLY A 241 5.85 12.93 6.39
CA GLY A 241 5.48 14.30 6.08
C GLY A 241 4.04 14.60 6.48
N VAL A 242 3.47 15.64 5.89
CA VAL A 242 2.07 16.02 6.06
C VAL A 242 1.29 15.51 4.86
N PHE A 243 0.17 14.85 5.11
CA PHE A 243 -0.70 14.34 4.06
C PHE A 243 -1.20 15.48 3.18
N ASP A 244 -0.96 15.37 1.87
CA ASP A 244 -1.44 16.34 0.89
C ASP A 244 -2.81 15.89 0.36
N LYS A 245 -3.85 16.59 0.79
CA LYS A 245 -5.23 16.32 0.37
C LYS A 245 -5.49 16.53 -1.12
N THR A 246 -4.61 17.28 -1.79
CA THR A 246 -4.75 17.58 -3.23
C THR A 246 -4.29 16.40 -4.07
N THR A 247 -3.19 15.77 -3.67
CA THR A 247 -2.64 14.59 -4.36
C THR A 247 -3.12 13.27 -3.76
N GLY A 248 -3.64 13.29 -2.52
CA GLY A 248 -4.01 12.08 -1.79
C GLY A 248 -2.79 11.29 -1.28
N GLU A 249 -1.63 11.94 -1.13
CA GLU A 249 -0.38 11.26 -0.84
C GLU A 249 0.44 11.94 0.27
N TYR A 250 1.37 11.18 0.83
CA TYR A 250 2.44 11.69 1.68
C TYR A 250 3.66 12.02 0.82
N PRO A 251 4.15 13.29 0.83
CA PRO A 251 5.24 13.71 -0.06
C PRO A 251 6.61 13.20 0.36
N ARG A 252 6.74 12.62 1.54
CA ARG A 252 8.02 12.16 2.08
C ARG A 252 7.98 10.69 2.46
N ARG A 253 9.16 10.12 2.67
CA ARG A 253 9.36 8.77 3.23
C ARG A 253 10.30 8.85 4.42
N THR A 254 9.95 8.17 5.50
CA THR A 254 10.92 7.87 6.57
C THR A 254 11.62 6.58 6.21
N VAL A 255 12.95 6.63 6.13
CA VAL A 255 13.81 5.48 5.84
C VAL A 255 14.79 5.31 7.00
N VAL A 256 14.94 4.09 7.48
CA VAL A 256 15.88 3.72 8.55
C VAL A 256 16.78 2.63 8.04
N ARG A 257 18.09 2.81 8.21
CA ARG A 257 19.11 1.77 8.01
C ARG A 257 19.60 1.32 9.37
N ALA A 258 19.70 0.00 9.54
CA ALA A 258 20.37 -0.58 10.69
C ALA A 258 21.32 -1.70 10.24
N GLU A 259 22.43 -1.86 10.96
CA GLU A 259 23.51 -2.78 10.64
C GLU A 259 23.58 -3.89 11.68
N ARG A 260 23.96 -5.08 11.23
CA ARG A 260 24.05 -6.28 12.07
C ARG A 260 24.97 -6.06 13.26
N VAL A 261 24.48 -6.38 14.47
CA VAL A 261 25.29 -6.49 15.67
C VAL A 261 25.73 -7.94 15.81
N ILE A 262 27.03 -8.16 15.83
CA ILE A 262 27.62 -9.48 16.11
C ILE A 262 28.06 -9.45 17.57
N GLU A 263 27.46 -10.30 18.39
CA GLU A 263 27.84 -10.51 19.80
C GLU A 263 28.99 -11.51 19.88
#